data_132b3494b011a231cc591a18bf098078
#
_entry.id   132b3494b011a231cc591a18bf098078
#
_cell.length_a   1.000
_cell.length_b   1.000
_cell.length_c   1.000
_cell.angle_alpha   90.00
_cell.angle_beta   90.00
_cell.angle_gamma   90.00
#
_symmetry.space_group_name_H-M   'P 1'
#
loop_
_entity.id
_entity.type
_entity.pdbx_description
1 polymer ?
#
loop_
_entity_poly.entity_id
_entity_poly.type
_entity_poly.pdbx_seq_one_letter_code
_entity_poly.pdbx_strand_id
1 'polypeptide(L)'
;MPKKKDFIIVGGGLVGCLASLILSKKNYSICLVEKKTFKHIISDDFTPLSLTINTIQFLKKNNLWDSSYIKATEIKELTVKLFNSFNVVSLCSHDLRREELGSIVDKSSFLSYLIDQCKKSKNINIVDEVDAYIDNVTSPIKLSQTQSKS
;
A
#
# COMPACT_ATOMS: atom_id res chain seq x y z
N MET A 1 19.78 17.76 16.99
CA MET A 1 18.35 17.82 17.32
C MET A 1 17.59 16.92 16.37
N PRO A 2 16.69 16.07 16.82
CA PRO A 2 15.85 15.29 15.90
C PRO A 2 15.02 16.26 15.07
N LYS A 3 15.10 16.14 13.74
CA LYS A 3 14.32 16.99 12.84
C LYS A 3 12.83 16.67 13.04
N LYS A 4 12.05 17.69 13.40
CA LYS A 4 10.59 17.58 13.52
C LYS A 4 10.03 17.06 12.19
N LYS A 5 9.14 16.08 12.25
CA LYS A 5 8.42 15.53 11.11
C LYS A 5 7.00 16.08 11.08
N ASP A 6 6.48 16.32 9.88
CA ASP A 6 5.11 16.81 9.73
C ASP A 6 4.11 15.66 9.98
N PHE A 7 4.47 14.44 9.56
CA PHE A 7 3.65 13.25 9.75
C PHE A 7 4.48 12.06 10.21
N ILE A 8 3.89 11.27 11.10
CA ILE A 8 4.35 9.92 11.43
C ILE A 8 3.26 8.96 10.93
N ILE A 9 3.64 8.03 10.05
CA ILE A 9 2.75 7.01 9.51
C ILE A 9 3.19 5.68 10.09
N VAL A 10 2.27 5.02 10.79
CA VAL A 10 2.53 3.72 11.44
C VAL A 10 1.96 2.61 10.58
N GLY A 11 2.84 1.70 10.18
CA GLY A 11 2.56 0.59 9.28
C GLY A 11 3.12 0.80 7.86
N GLY A 12 4.13 0.00 7.51
CA GLY A 12 4.84 0.03 6.21
C GLY A 12 4.18 -0.82 5.13
N GLY A 13 2.90 -1.17 5.27
CA GLY A 13 2.14 -1.88 4.24
C GLY A 13 1.76 -0.98 3.06
N LEU A 14 0.95 -1.51 2.13
CA LEU A 14 0.53 -0.79 0.91
C LEU A 14 -0.02 0.60 1.20
N VAL A 15 -0.95 0.70 2.16
CA VAL A 15 -1.63 1.97 2.49
C VAL A 15 -0.65 2.98 3.09
N GLY A 16 0.21 2.54 4.03
CA GLY A 16 1.21 3.42 4.65
C GLY A 16 2.24 3.92 3.65
N CYS A 17 2.73 3.05 2.77
CA CYS A 17 3.64 3.46 1.69
C CYS A 17 2.98 4.45 0.72
N LEU A 18 1.73 4.18 0.28
CA LEU A 18 0.99 5.07 -0.61
C LEU A 18 0.74 6.44 0.04
N ALA A 19 0.28 6.47 1.30
CA ALA A 19 0.06 7.71 2.04
C ALA A 19 1.36 8.52 2.17
N SER A 20 2.47 7.85 2.51
CA SER A 20 3.80 8.48 2.61
C SER A 20 4.23 9.10 1.29
N LEU A 21 4.07 8.38 0.18
CA LEU A 21 4.45 8.85 -1.14
C LEU A 21 3.59 10.05 -1.60
N ILE A 22 2.28 10.00 -1.37
CA ILE A 22 1.37 11.09 -1.74
C ILE A 22 1.66 12.36 -0.93
N LEU A 23 1.89 12.24 0.38
CA LEU A 23 2.21 13.36 1.24
C LEU A 23 3.60 13.93 0.92
N SER A 24 4.57 13.08 0.62
CA SER A 24 5.93 13.53 0.24
C SER A 24 5.94 14.39 -1.02
N LYS A 25 5.04 14.11 -1.98
CA LYS A 25 4.86 14.94 -3.20
C LYS A 25 4.30 16.32 -2.91
N LYS A 26 3.68 16.53 -1.74
CA LYS A 26 3.23 17.83 -1.24
C LYS A 26 4.29 18.51 -0.35
N ASN A 27 5.54 18.03 -0.40
CA ASN A 27 6.68 18.53 0.36
C ASN A 27 6.58 18.36 1.89
N TYR A 28 5.71 17.49 2.40
CA TYR A 28 5.70 17.14 3.80
C TYR A 28 6.87 16.21 4.14
N SER A 29 7.46 16.39 5.33
CA SER A 29 8.46 15.49 5.89
C SER A 29 7.78 14.37 6.68
N ILE A 30 8.07 13.12 6.32
CA ILE A 30 7.36 11.95 6.83
C ILE A 30 8.32 11.02 7.55
N CYS A 31 7.86 10.41 8.64
CA CYS A 31 8.46 9.25 9.25
C CYS A 31 7.52 8.06 9.04
N LEU A 32 7.93 7.09 8.21
CA LEU A 32 7.20 5.84 8.01
C LEU A 32 7.80 4.79 8.97
N VAL A 33 6.98 4.31 9.89
CA VAL A 33 7.39 3.38 10.95
C VAL A 33 6.76 2.01 10.69
N GLU A 34 7.57 0.96 10.75
CA GLU A 34 7.11 -0.43 10.61
C GLU A 34 7.66 -1.29 11.74
N LYS A 35 6.79 -2.16 12.29
CA LYS A 35 7.15 -3.05 13.40
C LYS A 35 8.06 -4.20 12.98
N LYS A 36 7.88 -4.69 11.76
CA LYS A 36 8.68 -5.77 11.18
C LYS A 36 9.71 -5.19 10.21
N THR A 37 10.76 -5.95 9.91
CA THR A 37 11.61 -5.58 8.77
C THR A 37 10.80 -5.62 7.48
N PHE A 38 11.08 -4.73 6.56
CA PHE A 38 10.41 -4.73 5.25
C PHE A 38 10.62 -6.04 4.49
N LYS A 39 11.73 -6.73 4.73
CA LYS A 39 11.97 -8.07 4.19
C LYS A 39 10.94 -9.10 4.66
N HIS A 40 10.48 -9.01 5.91
CA HIS A 40 9.50 -9.94 6.48
C HIS A 40 8.04 -9.63 6.09
N ILE A 41 7.75 -8.43 5.62
CA ILE A 41 6.39 -8.08 5.18
C ILE A 41 6.17 -8.31 3.68
N ILE A 42 7.24 -8.53 2.93
CA ILE A 42 7.20 -8.94 1.53
C ILE A 42 7.25 -10.48 1.55
N SER A 43 6.16 -11.12 1.14
CA SER A 43 6.11 -12.58 0.98
C SER A 43 6.71 -13.00 -0.34
N ASP A 44 7.38 -14.15 -0.37
CA ASP A 44 7.82 -14.78 -1.61
C ASP A 44 6.67 -15.47 -2.35
N ASP A 45 5.55 -15.73 -1.65
CA ASP A 45 4.36 -16.31 -2.23
C ASP A 45 3.51 -15.29 -2.98
N PHE A 46 2.98 -15.70 -4.13
CA PHE A 46 2.02 -14.90 -4.87
C PHE A 46 0.77 -14.65 -4.02
N THR A 47 0.49 -13.38 -3.75
CA THR A 47 -0.71 -12.96 -3.03
C THR A 47 -1.55 -12.07 -3.93
N PRO A 48 -2.67 -12.57 -4.49
CA PRO A 48 -3.49 -11.79 -5.41
C PRO A 48 -4.15 -10.61 -4.69
N LEU A 49 -4.05 -9.43 -5.30
CA LEU A 49 -4.72 -8.22 -4.87
C LEU A 49 -5.54 -7.66 -6.05
N SER A 50 -6.85 -7.58 -5.86
CA SER A 50 -7.74 -6.95 -6.84
C SER A 50 -7.78 -5.45 -6.64
N LEU A 51 -7.49 -4.71 -7.70
CA LEU A 51 -7.57 -3.25 -7.75
C LEU A 51 -8.67 -2.84 -8.72
N THR A 52 -9.56 -1.95 -8.27
CA THR A 52 -10.59 -1.39 -9.16
C THR A 52 -9.96 -0.45 -10.19
N ILE A 53 -10.63 -0.23 -11.31
CA ILE A 53 -10.16 0.71 -12.33
C ILE A 53 -9.93 2.12 -11.76
N ASN A 54 -10.77 2.56 -10.82
CA ASN A 54 -10.61 3.87 -10.18
C ASN A 54 -9.31 3.94 -9.34
N THR A 55 -8.98 2.84 -8.64
CA THR A 55 -7.71 2.74 -7.89
C THR A 55 -6.52 2.80 -8.83
N ILE A 56 -6.57 2.07 -9.94
CA ILE A 56 -5.49 2.07 -10.94
C ILE A 56 -5.31 3.47 -11.54
N GLN A 57 -6.40 4.14 -11.91
CA GLN A 57 -6.36 5.51 -12.42
C GLN A 57 -5.78 6.50 -11.40
N PHE A 58 -6.16 6.35 -10.13
CA PHE A 58 -5.58 7.14 -9.04
C PHE A 58 -4.07 6.93 -8.92
N LEU A 59 -3.60 5.69 -8.98
CA LEU A 59 -2.18 5.35 -8.92
C LEU A 59 -1.43 5.92 -10.13
N LYS A 60 -1.97 5.77 -11.34
CA LYS A 60 -1.40 6.35 -12.58
C LYS A 60 -1.32 7.88 -12.50
N LYS A 61 -2.39 8.55 -12.07
CA LYS A 61 -2.44 10.02 -11.87
C LYS A 61 -1.38 10.52 -10.89
N ASN A 62 -1.05 9.71 -9.90
CA ASN A 62 -0.04 10.04 -8.89
C ASN A 62 1.36 9.52 -9.23
N ASN A 63 1.61 9.00 -10.44
CA ASN A 63 2.88 8.38 -10.83
C ASN A 63 3.34 7.30 -9.82
N LEU A 64 2.41 6.46 -9.38
CA LEU A 64 2.61 5.34 -8.46
C LEU A 64 2.24 4.00 -9.12
N TRP A 65 2.12 3.99 -10.45
CA TRP A 65 1.88 2.82 -11.25
C TRP A 65 2.94 2.74 -12.35
N ASP A 66 3.70 1.66 -12.35
CA ASP A 66 4.71 1.38 -13.36
C ASP A 66 4.51 -0.05 -13.88
N SER A 67 4.06 -0.16 -15.12
CA SER A 67 3.77 -1.45 -15.76
C SER A 67 5.02 -2.30 -16.02
N SER A 68 6.21 -1.74 -15.93
CA SER A 68 7.47 -2.50 -16.03
C SER A 68 7.74 -3.31 -14.75
N TYR A 69 7.24 -2.85 -13.61
CA TYR A 69 7.38 -3.51 -12.30
C TYR A 69 6.10 -4.22 -11.86
N ILE A 70 4.93 -3.60 -12.12
CA ILE A 70 3.65 -4.09 -11.65
C ILE A 70 3.00 -4.91 -12.77
N LYS A 71 3.17 -6.23 -12.68
CA LYS A 71 2.46 -7.15 -13.59
C LYS A 71 1.00 -7.22 -13.17
N ALA A 72 0.12 -6.80 -14.05
CA ALA A 72 -1.31 -6.76 -13.82
C ALA A 72 -2.05 -7.63 -14.84
N THR A 73 -3.04 -8.38 -14.36
CA THR A 73 -3.99 -9.13 -15.20
C THR A 73 -5.33 -8.44 -15.15
N GLU A 74 -5.86 -8.05 -16.32
CA GLU A 74 -7.13 -7.35 -16.45
C GLU A 74 -8.31 -8.22 -15.99
N ILE A 75 -9.25 -7.61 -15.28
CA ILE A 75 -10.53 -8.22 -14.92
C ILE A 75 -11.57 -7.68 -15.91
N LYS A 76 -12.06 -8.54 -16.80
CA LYS A 76 -13.07 -8.18 -17.80
C LYS A 76 -14.48 -8.59 -17.38
N GLU A 77 -14.59 -9.60 -16.53
CA GLU A 77 -15.85 -10.11 -16.02
C GLU A 77 -15.74 -10.44 -14.53
N LEU A 78 -16.79 -10.12 -13.79
CA LEU A 78 -16.97 -10.45 -12.39
C LEU A 78 -18.29 -11.15 -12.19
N THR A 79 -18.27 -12.39 -11.72
CA THR A 79 -19.48 -13.15 -11.41
C THR A 79 -19.60 -13.32 -9.90
N VAL A 80 -20.72 -12.89 -9.33
CA VAL A 80 -21.06 -13.04 -7.93
C VAL A 80 -22.18 -14.06 -7.77
N LYS A 81 -21.93 -15.09 -6.97
CA LYS A 81 -22.91 -16.12 -6.60
C LYS A 81 -23.16 -16.06 -5.11
N LEU A 82 -24.42 -16.01 -4.73
CA LEU A 82 -24.80 -16.15 -3.33
C LEU A 82 -24.73 -17.64 -2.93
N PHE A 83 -24.15 -17.88 -1.74
CA PHE A 83 -24.11 -19.24 -1.19
C PHE A 83 -25.55 -19.74 -0.96
N ASN A 84 -25.83 -20.99 -1.36
CA ASN A 84 -27.16 -21.60 -1.33
C ASN A 84 -28.27 -20.86 -2.12
N SER A 85 -27.91 -20.12 -3.18
CA SER A 85 -28.87 -19.47 -4.08
C SER A 85 -28.55 -19.82 -5.54
N PHE A 86 -29.60 -19.93 -6.35
CA PHE A 86 -29.45 -20.04 -7.80
C PHE A 86 -29.20 -18.67 -8.46
N ASN A 87 -29.26 -17.60 -7.68
CA ASN A 87 -29.05 -16.26 -8.21
C ASN A 87 -27.56 -16.00 -8.50
N VAL A 88 -27.30 -15.62 -9.72
CA VAL A 88 -25.98 -15.26 -10.22
C VAL A 88 -26.07 -13.86 -10.82
N VAL A 89 -25.15 -12.99 -10.42
CA VAL A 89 -25.00 -11.66 -11.00
C VAL A 89 -23.66 -11.60 -11.70
N SER A 90 -23.65 -11.36 -12.99
CA SER A 90 -22.43 -11.12 -13.76
C SER A 90 -22.36 -9.65 -14.17
N LEU A 91 -21.18 -9.09 -14.04
CA LEU A 91 -20.83 -7.75 -14.47
C LEU A 91 -19.72 -7.87 -15.51
N CYS A 92 -19.96 -7.39 -16.71
CA CYS A 92 -18.99 -7.39 -17.79
C CYS A 92 -18.49 -5.95 -18.07
N SER A 93 -17.21 -5.80 -18.37
CA SER A 93 -16.61 -4.50 -18.69
C SER A 93 -17.27 -3.86 -19.91
N HIS A 94 -17.66 -4.67 -20.90
CA HIS A 94 -18.34 -4.22 -22.10
C HIS A 94 -19.69 -3.57 -21.80
N ASP A 95 -20.48 -4.11 -20.83
CA ASP A 95 -21.79 -3.57 -20.45
C ASP A 95 -21.66 -2.16 -19.84
N LEU A 96 -20.50 -1.88 -19.22
CA LEU A 96 -20.16 -0.58 -18.67
C LEU A 96 -19.41 0.33 -19.66
N ARG A 97 -19.24 -0.08 -20.91
CA ARG A 97 -18.44 0.61 -21.94
C ARG A 97 -17.02 0.93 -21.44
N ARG A 98 -16.38 -0.04 -20.79
CA ARG A 98 -15.02 0.05 -20.28
C ARG A 98 -14.16 -1.07 -20.87
N GLU A 99 -12.86 -0.86 -20.95
CA GLU A 99 -11.93 -1.89 -21.39
C GLU A 99 -11.74 -2.97 -20.31
N GLU A 100 -11.73 -2.56 -19.02
CA GLU A 100 -11.58 -3.43 -17.87
C GLU A 100 -12.41 -2.94 -16.68
N LEU A 101 -12.72 -3.83 -15.75
CA LEU A 101 -13.33 -3.52 -14.44
C LEU A 101 -12.27 -3.17 -13.38
N GLY A 102 -11.07 -3.66 -13.58
CA GLY A 102 -9.93 -3.53 -12.71
C GLY A 102 -8.84 -4.52 -13.09
N SER A 103 -7.88 -4.75 -12.22
CA SER A 103 -6.81 -5.71 -12.44
C SER A 103 -6.43 -6.45 -11.17
N ILE A 104 -5.93 -7.67 -11.34
CA ILE A 104 -5.29 -8.46 -10.29
C ILE A 104 -3.78 -8.23 -10.40
N VAL A 105 -3.15 -7.88 -9.29
CA VAL A 105 -1.70 -7.72 -9.17
C VAL A 105 -1.16 -8.63 -8.07
N ASP A 106 0.12 -8.96 -8.11
CA ASP A 106 0.78 -9.56 -6.96
C ASP A 106 1.05 -8.48 -5.90
N LYS A 107 0.46 -8.66 -4.72
CA LYS A 107 0.57 -7.74 -3.59
C LYS A 107 2.01 -7.53 -3.17
N SER A 108 2.82 -8.59 -3.15
CA SER A 108 4.21 -8.54 -2.68
C SER A 108 5.10 -7.75 -3.62
N SER A 109 4.97 -7.99 -4.93
CA SER A 109 5.68 -7.21 -5.95
C SER A 109 5.26 -5.74 -5.92
N PHE A 110 3.96 -5.47 -5.77
CA PHE A 110 3.46 -4.09 -5.67
C PHE A 110 3.96 -3.39 -4.41
N LEU A 111 3.96 -4.06 -3.26
CA LEU A 111 4.50 -3.52 -2.01
C LEU A 111 5.99 -3.24 -2.12
N SER A 112 6.76 -4.16 -2.69
CA SER A 112 8.20 -3.99 -2.92
C SER A 112 8.48 -2.74 -3.76
N TYR A 113 7.75 -2.56 -4.85
CA TYR A 113 7.84 -1.37 -5.68
C TYR A 113 7.59 -0.08 -4.87
N LEU A 114 6.52 -0.04 -4.06
CA LEU A 114 6.19 1.14 -3.26
C LEU A 114 7.25 1.45 -2.19
N ILE A 115 7.79 0.41 -1.54
CA ILE A 115 8.88 0.56 -0.57
C ILE A 115 10.11 1.18 -1.24
N ASP A 116 10.46 0.72 -2.44
CA ASP A 116 11.58 1.27 -3.19
C ASP A 116 11.37 2.74 -3.59
N GLN A 117 10.12 3.11 -3.95
CA GLN A 117 9.78 4.52 -4.16
C GLN A 117 9.90 5.35 -2.87
N CYS A 118 9.48 4.80 -1.72
CA CYS A 118 9.65 5.45 -0.42
C CYS A 118 11.13 5.69 -0.09
N LYS A 119 11.99 4.69 -0.32
CA LYS A 119 13.45 4.78 -0.10
C LYS A 119 14.11 5.85 -0.99
N LYS A 120 13.62 6.04 -2.20
CA LYS A 120 14.12 7.06 -3.14
C LYS A 120 13.69 8.49 -2.77
N SER A 121 12.65 8.64 -1.96
CA SER A 121 12.11 9.96 -1.58
C SER A 121 12.94 10.60 -0.47
N LYS A 122 13.44 11.81 -0.71
CA LYS A 122 14.20 12.59 0.29
C LYS A 122 13.35 13.05 1.48
N ASN A 123 12.04 13.09 1.33
CA ASN A 123 11.10 13.57 2.33
C ASN A 123 10.57 12.44 3.24
N ILE A 124 10.86 11.17 2.91
CA ILE A 124 10.41 10.02 3.68
C ILE A 124 11.61 9.44 4.44
N ASN A 125 11.50 9.41 5.76
CA ASN A 125 12.41 8.66 6.62
C ASN A 125 11.73 7.34 6.99
N ILE A 126 12.35 6.24 6.65
CA ILE A 126 11.84 4.90 6.95
C ILE A 126 12.54 4.41 8.21
N VAL A 127 11.76 3.89 9.15
CA VAL A 127 12.24 3.27 10.39
C VAL A 127 11.48 1.95 10.55
N ASP A 128 12.18 0.84 10.43
CA ASP A 128 11.63 -0.49 10.65
C ASP A 128 12.15 -1.11 11.94
N GLU A 129 11.60 -2.27 12.33
CA GLU A 129 11.86 -2.95 13.60
C GLU A 129 11.54 -2.10 14.83
N VAL A 130 10.60 -1.16 14.68
CA VAL A 130 10.21 -0.23 15.75
C VAL A 130 8.72 -0.28 15.96
N ASP A 131 8.32 -0.45 17.21
CA ASP A 131 6.93 -0.34 17.62
C ASP A 131 6.62 1.11 18.02
N ALA A 132 5.52 1.64 17.47
CA ALA A 132 5.08 3.00 17.75
C ALA A 132 3.87 2.96 18.68
N TYR A 133 3.91 3.71 19.78
CA TYR A 133 2.79 3.82 20.69
C TYR A 133 2.57 5.26 21.13
N ILE A 134 1.34 5.56 21.52
CA ILE A 134 0.95 6.85 22.09
C ILE A 134 0.83 6.64 23.60
N ASP A 135 1.68 7.31 24.35
CA ASP A 135 1.74 7.19 25.81
C ASP A 135 0.56 7.92 26.48
N ASN A 136 0.21 9.12 25.96
CA ASN A 136 -0.96 9.89 26.35
C ASN A 136 -1.40 10.81 25.20
N VAL A 137 -2.67 11.20 25.20
CA VAL A 137 -3.26 12.05 24.13
C VAL A 137 -2.53 13.41 23.97
N THR A 138 -1.80 13.86 24.97
CA THR A 138 -1.03 15.12 24.99
C THR A 138 0.46 14.93 24.80
N SER A 139 0.96 13.70 24.68
CA SER A 139 2.39 13.39 24.59
C SER A 139 2.81 13.13 23.15
N PRO A 140 4.06 13.45 22.78
CA PRO A 140 4.60 13.06 21.49
C PRO A 140 4.61 11.54 21.34
N ILE A 141 4.42 11.07 20.11
CA ILE A 141 4.52 9.64 19.78
C ILE A 141 5.89 9.14 20.13
N LYS A 142 5.96 8.08 20.95
CA LYS A 142 7.21 7.41 21.30
C LYS A 142 7.46 6.21 20.39
N LEU A 143 8.71 6.04 20.00
CA LEU A 143 9.17 4.90 19.22
C LEU A 143 10.04 4.04 20.13
N SER A 144 9.78 2.74 20.20
CA SER A 144 10.61 1.76 20.91
C SER A 144 11.09 0.69 19.94
N GLN A 145 12.31 0.23 20.10
CA GLN A 145 12.79 -0.92 19.34
C GLN A 145 11.98 -2.16 19.69
N THR A 146 11.60 -2.91 18.67
CA THR A 146 10.91 -4.19 18.87
C THR A 146 11.90 -5.15 19.53
N GLN A 147 11.64 -5.55 20.78
CA GLN A 147 12.42 -6.61 21.40
C GLN A 147 12.07 -7.92 20.67
N SER A 148 13.04 -8.49 19.98
CA SER A 148 12.95 -9.85 19.49
C SER A 148 12.81 -10.79 20.69
N LYS A 149 11.62 -11.32 20.92
CA LYS A 149 11.49 -12.50 21.82
C LYS A 149 12.17 -13.64 21.11
N SER A 150 13.35 -14.01 21.62
CA SER A 150 14.03 -15.28 21.35
C SER A 150 13.17 -16.45 21.78
#